data_9ea4e7dcfa0ef38797bfc67a1deee5a3
#
_entry.id   9ea4e7dcfa0ef38797bfc67a1deee5a3
#
_cell.length_a   1.000
_cell.length_b   1.000
_cell.length_c   1.000
_cell.angle_alpha   90.00
_cell.angle_beta   90.00
_cell.angle_gamma   90.00
#
_symmetry.space_group_name_H-M   'P 1'
#
loop_
_entity.id
_entity.type
_entity.pdbx_description
1 polymer ?
#
loop_
_entity_poly.entity_id
_entity_poly.type
_entity_poly.pdbx_seq_one_letter_code
_entity_poly.pdbx_strand_id
1 'polypeptide(L)'
;YNRESEKRGTIRVTTQLSIDKSKNMLAERERQLEDAQLAYCRLAGIDVGKRGIGYIPWYREEYRNLAHVKVEEAQQKLQEQAGRLESAFMNDFVAEIDENVREAKREMDAINRELRHMPFGNDTYKFVMKEKPDRALFFRICRRLEKYMSSPQVYMNSARDDEEMENDIQEFMSIILAEEDEWEYTDYRRYFSYDMEISSRQGQTEITAELSKKQGSASNGEK
;
A
#
# COMPACT_ATOMS: atom_id res chain seq x y z
N TYR A 1 -1.81 0.53 -86.08
CA TYR A 1 -2.65 -0.57 -85.47
C TYR A 1 -1.85 -1.45 -84.51
N ASN A 2 -0.65 -1.87 -84.83
CA ASN A 2 0.15 -2.76 -83.98
C ASN A 2 0.63 -2.11 -82.67
N ARG A 3 1.03 -0.85 -82.66
CA ARG A 3 1.49 -0.13 -81.46
C ARG A 3 0.37 0.10 -80.42
N GLU A 4 -0.85 0.25 -80.83
CA GLU A 4 -1.98 0.41 -79.95
C GLU A 4 -2.43 -0.93 -79.32
N SER A 5 -2.36 -1.99 -80.10
CA SER A 5 -2.63 -3.37 -79.67
C SER A 5 -1.60 -3.80 -78.58
N GLU A 6 -0.30 -3.52 -78.75
CA GLU A 6 0.76 -3.79 -77.83
C GLU A 6 0.55 -3.01 -76.49
N LYS A 7 0.20 -1.71 -76.59
CA LYS A 7 -0.07 -0.90 -75.41
C LYS A 7 -1.27 -1.43 -74.63
N ARG A 8 -2.33 -1.83 -75.27
CA ARG A 8 -3.53 -2.46 -74.62
C ARG A 8 -3.18 -3.79 -73.98
N GLY A 9 -2.31 -4.60 -74.60
CA GLY A 9 -1.81 -5.84 -74.04
C GLY A 9 -0.99 -5.60 -72.75
N THR A 10 -0.08 -4.65 -72.76
CA THR A 10 0.76 -4.30 -71.62
C THR A 10 -0.10 -3.74 -70.44
N ILE A 11 -1.07 -2.87 -70.68
CA ILE A 11 -1.96 -2.35 -69.64
C ILE A 11 -2.78 -3.49 -69.04
N ARG A 12 -3.28 -4.44 -69.87
CA ARG A 12 -4.07 -5.54 -69.36
C ARG A 12 -3.24 -6.47 -68.45
N VAL A 13 -2.02 -6.77 -68.77
CA VAL A 13 -1.08 -7.59 -67.96
C VAL A 13 -0.74 -6.88 -66.64
N THR A 14 -0.40 -5.58 -66.69
CA THR A 14 -0.09 -4.85 -65.47
C THR A 14 -1.30 -4.69 -64.56
N THR A 15 -2.46 -4.52 -65.09
CA THR A 15 -3.74 -4.47 -64.30
C THR A 15 -4.01 -5.83 -63.64
N GLN A 16 -3.83 -6.94 -64.36
CA GLN A 16 -4.03 -8.29 -63.86
C GLN A 16 -3.04 -8.58 -62.72
N LEU A 17 -1.77 -8.26 -62.89
CA LEU A 17 -0.76 -8.41 -61.83
C LEU A 17 -1.08 -7.60 -60.60
N SER A 18 -1.60 -6.38 -60.76
CA SER A 18 -2.02 -5.53 -59.64
C SER A 18 -3.22 -6.15 -58.90
N ILE A 19 -4.21 -6.71 -59.62
CA ILE A 19 -5.35 -7.42 -59.04
C ILE A 19 -4.88 -8.64 -58.24
N ASP A 20 -4.00 -9.45 -58.82
CA ASP A 20 -3.50 -10.65 -58.19
C ASP A 20 -2.70 -10.34 -56.92
N LYS A 21 -1.86 -9.29 -56.97
CA LYS A 21 -1.17 -8.77 -55.77
C LYS A 21 -2.15 -8.35 -54.67
N SER A 22 -3.20 -7.61 -55.05
CA SER A 22 -4.24 -7.17 -54.10
C SER A 22 -5.01 -8.33 -53.48
N LYS A 23 -5.34 -9.36 -54.30
CA LYS A 23 -5.98 -10.57 -53.79
C LYS A 23 -5.08 -11.34 -52.80
N ASN A 24 -3.81 -11.48 -53.09
CA ASN A 24 -2.84 -12.14 -52.19
C ASN A 24 -2.69 -11.36 -50.87
N MET A 25 -2.63 -10.02 -50.94
CA MET A 25 -2.60 -9.20 -49.76
C MET A 25 -3.89 -9.33 -48.92
N LEU A 26 -5.05 -9.42 -49.56
CA LEU A 26 -6.32 -9.60 -48.86
C LEU A 26 -6.35 -10.94 -48.14
N ALA A 27 -6.02 -12.03 -48.84
CA ALA A 27 -5.96 -13.36 -48.23
C ALA A 27 -5.01 -13.46 -47.04
N GLU A 28 -3.85 -12.80 -47.14
CA GLU A 28 -2.88 -12.72 -46.01
C GLU A 28 -3.47 -11.94 -44.82
N ARG A 29 -4.18 -10.82 -45.06
CA ARG A 29 -4.83 -10.04 -43.99
C ARG A 29 -6.00 -10.81 -43.34
N GLU A 30 -6.77 -11.56 -44.15
CA GLU A 30 -7.82 -12.42 -43.62
C GLU A 30 -7.25 -13.49 -42.69
N ARG A 31 -6.14 -14.14 -43.10
CA ARG A 31 -5.46 -15.11 -42.25
C ARG A 31 -4.96 -14.50 -40.95
N GLN A 32 -4.29 -13.33 -40.99
CA GLN A 32 -3.83 -12.61 -39.82
C GLN A 32 -4.97 -12.24 -38.86
N LEU A 33 -6.12 -11.84 -39.41
CA LEU A 33 -7.33 -11.56 -38.63
C LEU A 33 -7.85 -12.84 -37.92
N GLU A 34 -7.95 -13.94 -38.62
CA GLU A 34 -8.39 -15.21 -38.05
C GLU A 34 -7.44 -15.75 -36.97
N ASP A 35 -6.15 -15.62 -37.19
CA ASP A 35 -5.12 -16.00 -36.19
C ASP A 35 -5.26 -15.15 -34.91
N ALA A 36 -5.44 -13.83 -35.05
CA ALA A 36 -5.67 -12.93 -33.92
C ALA A 36 -6.98 -13.25 -33.17
N GLN A 37 -8.06 -13.51 -33.92
CA GLN A 37 -9.36 -13.92 -33.34
C GLN A 37 -9.23 -15.23 -32.56
N LEU A 38 -8.51 -16.21 -33.11
CA LEU A 38 -8.28 -17.50 -32.47
C LEU A 38 -7.46 -17.34 -31.18
N ALA A 39 -6.43 -16.51 -31.20
CA ALA A 39 -5.63 -16.22 -30.02
C ALA A 39 -6.49 -15.58 -28.90
N TYR A 40 -7.32 -14.61 -29.26
CA TYR A 40 -8.26 -13.99 -28.31
C TYR A 40 -9.26 -15.00 -27.74
N CYS A 41 -9.90 -15.82 -28.59
CA CYS A 41 -10.84 -16.83 -28.11
C CYS A 41 -10.23 -17.81 -27.10
N ARG A 42 -8.97 -18.22 -27.33
CA ARG A 42 -8.24 -19.10 -26.39
C ARG A 42 -7.96 -18.42 -25.07
N LEU A 43 -7.51 -17.16 -25.09
CA LEU A 43 -7.23 -16.39 -23.88
C LEU A 43 -8.51 -16.10 -23.08
N ALA A 44 -9.59 -15.77 -23.77
CA ALA A 44 -10.86 -15.41 -23.15
C ALA A 44 -11.74 -16.62 -22.77
N GLY A 45 -11.34 -17.86 -23.14
CA GLY A 45 -12.13 -19.06 -22.90
C GLY A 45 -13.42 -19.10 -23.71
N ILE A 46 -13.46 -18.47 -24.91
CA ILE A 46 -14.62 -18.34 -25.78
C ILE A 46 -14.55 -19.37 -26.89
N ASP A 47 -15.71 -19.69 -27.47
CA ASP A 47 -15.81 -20.61 -28.63
C ASP A 47 -14.88 -20.17 -29.77
N VAL A 48 -13.95 -21.04 -30.11
CA VAL A 48 -12.96 -20.86 -31.19
C VAL A 48 -13.57 -20.84 -32.59
N GLY A 49 -14.86 -21.14 -32.74
CA GLY A 49 -15.62 -21.05 -33.99
C GLY A 49 -15.90 -19.62 -34.45
N LYS A 50 -15.78 -18.63 -33.60
CA LYS A 50 -16.01 -17.20 -33.91
C LYS A 50 -14.87 -16.58 -34.70
N ARG A 51 -14.67 -16.97 -35.96
CA ARG A 51 -13.58 -16.53 -36.84
C ARG A 51 -14.07 -15.96 -38.15
N GLY A 52 -13.24 -15.10 -38.74
CA GLY A 52 -13.50 -14.48 -40.05
C GLY A 52 -14.13 -13.11 -39.97
N ILE A 53 -14.26 -12.50 -41.17
CA ILE A 53 -14.74 -11.11 -41.32
C ILE A 53 -16.15 -10.91 -40.76
N GLY A 54 -17.01 -11.95 -40.87
CA GLY A 54 -18.40 -11.89 -40.39
C GLY A 54 -18.54 -11.66 -38.89
N TYR A 55 -17.48 -11.94 -38.09
CA TYR A 55 -17.48 -11.77 -36.65
C TYR A 55 -16.89 -10.44 -36.19
N ILE A 56 -16.43 -9.57 -37.09
CA ILE A 56 -15.89 -8.23 -36.73
C ILE A 56 -16.87 -7.41 -35.89
N PRO A 57 -18.19 -7.33 -36.19
CA PRO A 57 -19.15 -6.61 -35.36
C PRO A 57 -19.20 -7.14 -33.91
N TRP A 58 -19.14 -8.46 -33.74
CA TRP A 58 -19.13 -9.10 -32.44
C TRP A 58 -17.86 -8.74 -31.65
N TYR A 59 -16.66 -8.76 -32.28
CA TYR A 59 -15.42 -8.37 -31.63
C TYR A 59 -15.38 -6.89 -31.25
N ARG A 60 -16.01 -6.01 -32.04
CA ARG A 60 -16.14 -4.58 -31.69
C ARG A 60 -16.99 -4.38 -30.44
N GLU A 61 -18.07 -5.12 -30.32
CA GLU A 61 -18.93 -5.03 -29.14
C GLU A 61 -18.26 -5.62 -27.92
N GLU A 62 -17.57 -6.74 -28.07
CA GLU A 62 -16.77 -7.33 -26.98
C GLU A 62 -15.64 -6.39 -26.51
N TYR A 63 -14.98 -5.73 -27.46
CA TYR A 63 -13.97 -4.71 -27.11
C TYR A 63 -14.57 -3.54 -26.31
N ARG A 64 -15.75 -3.05 -26.71
CA ARG A 64 -16.44 -1.99 -25.97
C ARG A 64 -16.81 -2.43 -24.56
N ASN A 65 -17.35 -3.64 -24.44
CA ASN A 65 -17.69 -4.20 -23.13
C ASN A 65 -16.46 -4.35 -22.24
N LEU A 66 -15.35 -4.84 -22.78
CA LEU A 66 -14.09 -4.94 -22.05
C LEU A 66 -13.55 -3.57 -21.64
N ALA A 67 -13.50 -2.62 -22.57
CA ALA A 67 -12.88 -1.33 -22.36
C ALA A 67 -13.67 -0.40 -21.43
N HIS A 68 -15.00 -0.49 -21.43
CA HIS A 68 -15.84 0.46 -20.72
C HIS A 68 -16.61 -0.14 -19.54
N VAL A 69 -16.93 -1.42 -19.56
CA VAL A 69 -17.72 -2.04 -18.48
C VAL A 69 -16.83 -2.88 -17.56
N LYS A 70 -16.13 -3.86 -18.12
CA LYS A 70 -15.36 -4.80 -17.29
C LYS A 70 -14.13 -4.16 -16.63
N VAL A 71 -13.53 -3.16 -17.27
CA VAL A 71 -12.41 -2.42 -16.66
C VAL A 71 -12.92 -1.59 -15.48
N GLU A 72 -14.04 -0.88 -15.65
CA GLU A 72 -14.65 -0.10 -14.57
C GLU A 72 -15.09 -1.00 -13.41
N GLU A 73 -15.78 -2.11 -13.70
CA GLU A 73 -16.17 -3.10 -12.68
C GLU A 73 -14.96 -3.69 -11.93
N ALA A 74 -13.87 -3.99 -12.64
CA ALA A 74 -12.65 -4.52 -12.04
C ALA A 74 -11.95 -3.46 -11.16
N GLN A 75 -11.91 -2.21 -11.61
CA GLN A 75 -11.38 -1.11 -10.83
C GLN A 75 -12.20 -0.86 -9.55
N GLN A 76 -13.52 -0.87 -9.67
CA GLN A 76 -14.40 -0.72 -8.51
C GLN A 76 -14.21 -1.85 -7.50
N LYS A 77 -14.17 -3.11 -7.96
CA LYS A 77 -13.90 -4.27 -7.08
C LYS A 77 -12.54 -4.18 -6.40
N LEU A 78 -11.51 -3.74 -7.15
CA LEU A 78 -10.17 -3.55 -6.58
C LEU A 78 -10.19 -2.48 -5.49
N GLN A 79 -10.87 -1.37 -5.73
CA GLN A 79 -11.00 -0.28 -4.76
C GLN A 79 -11.79 -0.72 -3.52
N GLU A 80 -12.87 -1.48 -3.69
CA GLU A 80 -13.62 -2.06 -2.57
C GLU A 80 -12.77 -3.04 -1.74
N GLN A 81 -11.98 -3.88 -2.40
CA GLN A 81 -11.08 -4.82 -1.71
C GLN A 81 -9.94 -4.09 -0.99
N ALA A 82 -9.37 -3.06 -1.60
CA ALA A 82 -8.35 -2.22 -0.95
C ALA A 82 -8.92 -1.55 0.30
N GLY A 83 -10.11 -0.96 0.23
CA GLY A 83 -10.75 -0.34 1.38
C GLY A 83 -11.11 -1.34 2.50
N ARG A 84 -11.48 -2.57 2.15
CA ARG A 84 -11.69 -3.63 3.17
C ARG A 84 -10.40 -4.05 3.85
N LEU A 85 -9.32 -4.21 3.08
CA LEU A 85 -8.00 -4.55 3.62
C LEU A 85 -7.49 -3.45 4.55
N GLU A 86 -7.61 -2.20 4.14
CA GLU A 86 -7.23 -1.03 4.93
C GLU A 86 -8.05 -0.97 6.23
N SER A 87 -9.37 -1.17 6.15
CA SER A 87 -10.23 -1.18 7.34
C SER A 87 -9.89 -2.31 8.30
N ALA A 88 -9.61 -3.52 7.78
CA ALA A 88 -9.17 -4.65 8.59
C ALA A 88 -7.81 -4.36 9.25
N PHE A 89 -6.86 -3.82 8.50
CA PHE A 89 -5.55 -3.43 9.01
C PHE A 89 -5.68 -2.41 10.16
N MET A 90 -6.50 -1.38 10.01
CA MET A 90 -6.71 -0.38 11.05
C MET A 90 -7.39 -0.95 12.28
N ASN A 91 -8.43 -1.76 12.10
CA ASN A 91 -9.21 -2.27 13.23
C ASN A 91 -8.51 -3.42 13.96
N ASP A 92 -7.83 -4.29 13.24
CA ASP A 92 -7.27 -5.51 13.83
C ASP A 92 -5.81 -5.29 14.24
N PHE A 93 -4.99 -4.67 13.38
CA PHE A 93 -3.57 -4.50 13.66
C PHE A 93 -3.27 -3.23 14.48
N VAL A 94 -3.65 -2.05 13.95
CA VAL A 94 -3.29 -0.77 14.60
C VAL A 94 -3.98 -0.63 15.94
N ALA A 95 -5.26 -1.01 16.03
CA ALA A 95 -6.02 -0.91 17.27
C ALA A 95 -5.49 -1.88 18.35
N GLU A 96 -5.08 -3.09 17.98
CA GLU A 96 -4.49 -4.08 18.90
C GLU A 96 -3.16 -3.57 19.47
N ILE A 97 -2.26 -3.07 18.61
CA ILE A 97 -0.98 -2.51 19.07
C ILE A 97 -1.21 -1.29 19.96
N ASP A 98 -2.12 -0.39 19.59
CA ASP A 98 -2.43 0.82 20.39
C ASP A 98 -3.00 0.45 21.77
N GLU A 99 -3.89 -0.54 21.87
CA GLU A 99 -4.40 -0.99 23.19
C GLU A 99 -3.29 -1.61 24.05
N ASN A 100 -2.43 -2.45 23.46
CA ASN A 100 -1.26 -3.00 24.17
C ASN A 100 -0.31 -1.90 24.67
N VAL A 101 -0.10 -0.85 23.86
CA VAL A 101 0.67 0.34 24.24
C VAL A 101 0.03 1.06 25.42
N ARG A 102 -1.28 1.27 25.38
CA ARG A 102 -2.02 1.95 26.48
C ARG A 102 -1.97 1.15 27.76
N GLU A 103 -2.09 -0.17 27.67
CA GLU A 103 -1.99 -1.05 28.84
C GLU A 103 -0.58 -0.99 29.44
N ALA A 104 0.46 -1.10 28.63
CA ALA A 104 1.84 -0.98 29.09
C ALA A 104 2.12 0.40 29.75
N LYS A 105 1.59 1.49 29.21
CA LYS A 105 1.68 2.82 29.85
C LYS A 105 0.99 2.85 31.21
N ARG A 106 -0.22 2.28 31.32
CA ARG A 106 -0.95 2.18 32.59
C ARG A 106 -0.20 1.39 33.64
N GLU A 107 0.37 0.24 33.27
CA GLU A 107 1.19 -0.59 34.18
C GLU A 107 2.46 0.15 34.62
N MET A 108 3.16 0.79 33.69
CA MET A 108 4.35 1.58 34.02
C MET A 108 4.02 2.75 34.96
N ASP A 109 2.90 3.43 34.78
CA ASP A 109 2.44 4.48 35.68
C ASP A 109 2.09 3.93 37.08
N ALA A 110 1.56 2.71 37.15
CA ALA A 110 1.32 2.03 38.43
C ALA A 110 2.66 1.73 39.16
N ILE A 111 3.62 1.14 38.46
CA ILE A 111 4.97 0.87 38.98
C ILE A 111 5.63 2.18 39.47
N ASN A 112 5.56 3.23 38.67
CA ASN A 112 6.12 4.53 39.01
C ASN A 112 5.45 5.20 40.23
N ARG A 113 4.17 4.92 40.49
CA ARG A 113 3.49 5.36 41.72
C ARG A 113 4.06 4.66 42.95
N GLU A 114 4.29 3.35 42.86
CA GLU A 114 4.89 2.59 43.97
C GLU A 114 6.34 3.02 44.20
N LEU A 115 7.15 3.19 43.16
CA LEU A 115 8.54 3.63 43.28
C LEU A 115 8.69 5.00 43.96
N ARG A 116 7.71 5.92 43.80
CA ARG A 116 7.70 7.20 44.51
C ARG A 116 7.60 7.07 46.01
N HIS A 117 7.02 5.98 46.51
CA HIS A 117 6.89 5.70 47.95
C HIS A 117 8.04 4.90 48.50
N MET A 118 9.01 4.49 47.66
CA MET A 118 10.20 3.70 48.02
C MET A 118 11.48 4.48 47.74
N PRO A 119 11.81 5.53 48.54
CA PRO A 119 13.06 6.27 48.33
C PRO A 119 14.26 5.39 48.72
N PHE A 120 15.27 5.39 47.88
CA PHE A 120 16.55 4.73 48.14
C PHE A 120 17.58 5.78 48.59
N GLY A 121 17.65 6.04 49.86
CA GLY A 121 18.43 7.13 50.42
C GLY A 121 17.84 8.51 50.01
N ASN A 122 18.62 9.33 49.31
CA ASN A 122 18.18 10.63 48.80
C ASN A 122 17.68 10.57 47.34
N ASP A 123 17.62 9.35 46.75
CA ASP A 123 17.30 9.15 45.35
C ASP A 123 15.90 8.59 45.20
N THR A 124 15.21 9.06 44.17
CA THR A 124 13.94 8.50 43.70
C THR A 124 14.12 8.03 42.27
N TYR A 125 13.41 6.96 41.91
CA TYR A 125 13.53 6.31 40.61
C TYR A 125 12.20 6.35 39.87
N LYS A 126 12.29 6.53 38.56
CA LYS A 126 11.11 6.54 37.69
C LYS A 126 11.45 5.85 36.37
N PHE A 127 10.69 4.85 35.96
CA PHE A 127 10.77 4.29 34.63
C PHE A 127 10.21 5.26 33.60
N VAL A 128 10.90 5.37 32.47
CA VAL A 128 10.53 6.24 31.36
C VAL A 128 10.45 5.43 30.09
N MET A 129 9.35 5.63 29.37
CA MET A 129 9.09 5.02 28.06
C MET A 129 8.97 6.14 27.04
N LYS A 130 9.87 6.16 26.05
CA LYS A 130 9.94 7.18 25.01
C LYS A 130 9.62 6.58 23.65
N GLU A 131 8.74 7.21 22.92
CA GLU A 131 8.43 6.83 21.54
C GLU A 131 9.69 6.89 20.68
N LYS A 132 9.97 5.84 19.91
CA LYS A 132 11.10 5.83 19.00
C LYS A 132 10.80 6.68 17.77
N PRO A 133 11.77 7.47 17.26
CA PRO A 133 11.59 8.31 16.09
C PRO A 133 11.22 7.54 14.82
N ASP A 134 11.76 6.33 14.64
CA ASP A 134 11.49 5.42 13.52
C ASP A 134 10.06 4.82 13.56
N ARG A 135 9.33 5.00 14.66
CA ARG A 135 7.92 4.60 14.85
C ARG A 135 6.96 5.79 14.86
N ALA A 136 7.44 6.99 14.55
CA ALA A 136 6.63 8.22 14.61
C ALA A 136 5.37 8.18 13.74
N LEU A 137 5.42 7.46 12.60
CA LEU A 137 4.29 7.28 11.70
C LEU A 137 3.11 6.57 12.39
N PHE A 138 3.38 5.45 13.09
CA PHE A 138 2.39 4.73 13.87
C PHE A 138 1.73 5.65 14.92
N PHE A 139 2.52 6.35 15.71
CA PHE A 139 1.97 7.24 16.74
C PHE A 139 1.19 8.42 16.15
N ARG A 140 1.53 8.88 14.94
CA ARG A 140 0.77 9.90 14.23
C ARG A 140 -0.61 9.37 13.84
N ILE A 141 -0.70 8.15 13.33
CA ILE A 141 -1.95 7.46 13.02
C ILE A 141 -2.81 7.31 14.29
N CYS A 142 -2.24 6.76 15.38
CA CYS A 142 -2.97 6.56 16.64
C CYS A 142 -3.53 7.87 17.21
N ARG A 143 -2.73 8.96 17.22
CA ARG A 143 -3.20 10.28 17.70
C ARG A 143 -4.35 10.85 16.86
N ARG A 144 -4.35 10.58 15.54
CA ARG A 144 -5.48 10.98 14.69
C ARG A 144 -6.71 10.13 14.95
N LEU A 145 -6.56 8.81 15.12
CA LEU A 145 -7.67 7.93 15.50
C LEU A 145 -8.33 8.35 16.82
N GLU A 146 -7.55 8.67 17.84
CA GLU A 146 -8.07 9.16 19.12
C GLU A 146 -8.89 10.43 18.96
N LYS A 147 -8.45 11.36 18.11
CA LYS A 147 -9.18 12.58 17.80
C LYS A 147 -10.54 12.29 17.14
N TYR A 148 -10.59 11.31 16.23
CA TYR A 148 -11.83 10.90 15.57
C TYR A 148 -12.77 10.16 16.52
N MET A 149 -12.26 9.27 17.35
CA MET A 149 -13.05 8.51 18.33
C MET A 149 -13.64 9.42 19.42
N SER A 150 -12.97 10.52 19.77
CA SER A 150 -13.45 11.50 20.74
C SER A 150 -14.61 12.36 20.22
N SER A 151 -14.87 12.34 18.91
CA SER A 151 -15.94 13.12 18.27
C SER A 151 -16.59 12.29 17.14
N PRO A 152 -17.55 11.40 17.47
CA PRO A 152 -18.17 10.49 16.50
C PRO A 152 -18.85 11.20 15.31
N GLN A 153 -19.31 12.45 15.49
CA GLN A 153 -19.88 13.26 14.42
C GLN A 153 -18.83 13.76 13.42
N VAL A 154 -17.59 13.93 13.87
CA VAL A 154 -16.46 14.29 13.02
C VAL A 154 -15.99 13.06 12.22
N TYR A 155 -16.07 11.86 12.81
CA TYR A 155 -15.70 10.60 12.16
C TYR A 155 -16.48 10.33 10.87
N MET A 156 -17.81 10.57 10.88
CA MET A 156 -18.64 10.30 9.71
C MET A 156 -18.40 11.24 8.52
N ASN A 157 -17.90 12.46 8.78
CA ASN A 157 -17.76 13.49 7.75
C ASN A 157 -16.30 13.79 7.36
N SER A 158 -15.32 13.47 8.20
CA SER A 158 -13.93 13.90 8.00
C SER A 158 -12.93 12.76 7.78
N ALA A 159 -13.22 11.54 8.27
CA ALA A 159 -12.30 10.42 8.12
C ALA A 159 -12.21 9.89 6.66
N ARG A 160 -13.23 10.19 5.84
CA ARG A 160 -13.23 9.86 4.41
C ARG A 160 -12.51 10.89 3.54
N ASP A 161 -12.30 12.11 4.07
CA ASP A 161 -11.70 13.22 3.34
C ASP A 161 -10.31 13.61 3.90
N ASP A 162 -9.77 12.85 4.86
CA ASP A 162 -8.42 13.08 5.40
C ASP A 162 -7.38 12.32 4.54
N GLU A 163 -7.03 12.93 3.41
CA GLU A 163 -6.01 12.44 2.47
C GLU A 163 -4.66 12.17 3.15
N GLU A 164 -4.31 12.98 4.17
CA GLU A 164 -3.07 12.75 4.92
C GLU A 164 -3.14 11.47 5.78
N MET A 165 -4.31 11.16 6.36
CA MET A 165 -4.51 9.93 7.12
C MET A 165 -4.43 8.70 6.21
N GLU A 166 -5.05 8.77 5.04
CA GLU A 166 -5.00 7.69 4.06
C GLU A 166 -3.56 7.43 3.59
N ASN A 167 -2.81 8.50 3.28
CA ASN A 167 -1.41 8.39 2.91
C ASN A 167 -0.55 7.80 4.04
N ASP A 168 -0.74 8.23 5.28
CA ASP A 168 -0.04 7.70 6.46
C ASP A 168 -0.31 6.18 6.63
N ILE A 169 -1.55 5.75 6.45
CA ILE A 169 -1.94 4.34 6.55
C ILE A 169 -1.29 3.52 5.43
N GLN A 170 -1.36 3.99 4.20
CA GLN A 170 -0.77 3.30 3.04
C GLN A 170 0.75 3.20 3.18
N GLU A 171 1.42 4.27 3.62
CA GLU A 171 2.85 4.26 3.91
C GLU A 171 3.18 3.23 4.99
N PHE A 172 2.44 3.22 6.09
CA PHE A 172 2.66 2.29 7.20
C PHE A 172 2.42 0.83 6.79
N MET A 173 1.34 0.55 6.03
CA MET A 173 1.10 -0.78 5.46
C MET A 173 2.24 -1.23 4.55
N SER A 174 2.76 -0.34 3.70
CA SER A 174 3.86 -0.66 2.79
C SER A 174 5.16 -1.01 3.54
N ILE A 175 5.43 -0.32 4.64
CA ILE A 175 6.58 -0.60 5.50
C ILE A 175 6.44 -1.99 6.13
N ILE A 176 5.29 -2.31 6.71
CA ILE A 176 5.04 -3.63 7.34
C ILE A 176 5.12 -4.76 6.32
N LEU A 177 4.56 -4.59 5.14
CA LEU A 177 4.59 -5.61 4.09
C LEU A 177 5.98 -5.84 3.49
N ALA A 178 6.87 -4.84 3.59
CA ALA A 178 8.26 -4.94 3.14
C ALA A 178 9.20 -5.53 4.20
N GLU A 179 8.77 -5.63 5.46
CA GLU A 179 9.58 -6.13 6.57
C GLU A 179 9.64 -7.66 6.55
N GLU A 180 10.83 -8.22 6.69
CA GLU A 180 11.05 -9.66 6.74
C GLU A 180 10.90 -10.25 8.15
N ASP A 181 11.07 -9.42 9.20
CA ASP A 181 10.88 -9.81 10.60
C ASP A 181 9.45 -9.53 11.06
N GLU A 182 8.63 -10.57 11.14
CA GLU A 182 7.24 -10.48 11.62
C GLU A 182 7.10 -9.80 12.99
N TRP A 183 8.12 -9.92 13.85
CA TRP A 183 8.10 -9.37 15.21
C TRP A 183 8.45 -7.88 15.26
N GLU A 184 9.02 -7.31 14.20
CA GLU A 184 9.49 -5.93 14.20
C GLU A 184 8.36 -4.92 14.43
N TYR A 185 7.18 -5.19 13.87
CA TYR A 185 6.02 -4.31 13.98
C TYR A 185 4.87 -4.87 14.82
N THR A 186 4.83 -6.17 15.10
CA THR A 186 3.80 -6.79 15.94
C THR A 186 4.09 -6.67 17.42
N ASP A 187 5.35 -6.58 17.82
CA ASP A 187 5.75 -6.39 19.21
C ASP A 187 5.75 -4.92 19.60
N TYR A 188 4.70 -4.47 20.30
CA TYR A 188 4.55 -3.08 20.77
C TYR A 188 5.75 -2.57 21.57
N ARG A 189 6.51 -3.45 22.23
CA ARG A 189 7.70 -3.07 23.02
C ARG A 189 8.80 -2.47 22.14
N ARG A 190 8.82 -2.80 20.86
CA ARG A 190 9.77 -2.27 19.88
C ARG A 190 9.47 -0.85 19.44
N TYR A 191 8.29 -0.33 19.79
CA TYR A 191 7.90 1.05 19.50
C TYR A 191 8.49 2.07 20.46
N PHE A 192 9.10 1.59 21.57
CA PHE A 192 9.64 2.43 22.62
C PHE A 192 11.10 2.15 22.92
N SER A 193 11.78 3.18 23.41
CA SER A 193 13.00 3.07 24.17
C SER A 193 12.66 3.21 25.67
N TYR A 194 13.29 2.38 26.48
CA TYR A 194 13.06 2.32 27.91
C TYR A 194 14.29 2.83 28.64
N ASP A 195 14.08 3.66 29.65
CA ASP A 195 15.15 4.19 30.50
C ASP A 195 14.63 4.35 31.93
N MET A 196 15.52 4.69 32.85
CA MET A 196 15.21 5.01 34.23
C MET A 196 15.74 6.40 34.54
N GLU A 197 14.87 7.29 34.99
CA GLU A 197 15.26 8.59 35.57
C GLU A 197 15.56 8.42 37.04
N ILE A 198 16.66 9.00 37.46
CA ILE A 198 17.07 9.08 38.85
C ILE A 198 17.01 10.54 39.27
N SER A 199 16.19 10.86 40.25
CA SER A 199 16.15 12.20 40.86
C SER A 199 16.81 12.14 42.21
N SER A 200 17.93 12.85 42.37
CA SER A 200 18.70 12.95 43.60
C SER A 200 18.48 14.31 44.26
N ARG A 201 18.08 14.32 45.53
CA ARG A 201 17.92 15.56 46.29
C ARG A 201 19.23 15.93 46.99
N GLN A 202 19.85 17.03 46.52
CA GLN A 202 21.04 17.64 47.16
C GLN A 202 20.66 18.99 47.79
N GLY A 203 20.31 18.96 49.08
CA GLY A 203 19.83 20.13 49.79
C GLY A 203 18.47 20.61 49.27
N GLN A 204 18.40 21.84 48.73
CA GLN A 204 17.16 22.39 48.13
C GLN A 204 17.06 22.15 46.60
N THR A 205 18.08 21.52 46.00
CA THR A 205 18.12 21.28 44.55
C THR A 205 17.83 19.83 44.25
N GLU A 206 16.94 19.58 43.31
CA GLU A 206 16.65 18.26 42.74
C GLU A 206 17.37 18.15 41.38
N ILE A 207 18.20 17.13 41.25
CA ILE A 207 18.92 16.85 40.00
C ILE A 207 18.37 15.55 39.43
N THR A 208 17.81 15.64 38.23
CA THR A 208 17.27 14.47 37.49
C THR A 208 18.21 14.10 36.36
N ALA A 209 18.58 12.83 36.25
CA ALA A 209 19.39 12.30 35.16
C ALA A 209 18.87 10.93 34.69
N GLU A 210 18.98 10.68 33.39
CA GLU A 210 18.71 9.34 32.82
C GLU A 210 19.86 8.40 33.16
N LEU A 211 19.54 7.17 33.56
CA LEU A 211 20.54 6.17 33.97
C LEU A 211 21.48 5.82 32.81
N SER A 212 20.97 5.71 31.59
CA SER A 212 21.79 5.46 30.41
C SER A 212 22.87 6.53 30.17
N LYS A 213 22.58 7.80 30.49
CA LYS A 213 23.54 8.93 30.37
C LYS A 213 24.54 8.96 31.52
N LYS A 214 24.15 8.53 32.72
CA LYS A 214 25.05 8.43 33.88
C LYS A 214 26.12 7.34 33.68
N GLN A 215 25.74 6.18 33.12
CA GLN A 215 26.72 5.10 32.87
C GLN A 215 27.79 5.49 31.85
N GLY A 216 27.43 6.30 30.84
CA GLY A 216 28.42 6.83 29.88
C GLY A 216 29.47 7.79 30.48
N SER A 217 29.14 8.49 31.59
CA SER A 217 30.07 9.43 32.25
C SER A 217 30.91 8.78 33.36
N ALA A 218 30.41 7.66 33.95
CA ALA A 218 31.12 6.94 35.01
C ALA A 218 32.30 6.07 34.50
N SER A 219 32.28 5.67 33.22
CA SER A 219 33.33 4.81 32.66
C SER A 219 34.64 5.54 32.33
N ASN A 220 34.69 6.87 32.43
CA ASN A 220 35.89 7.68 32.17
C ASN A 220 36.63 8.19 33.42
N GLY A 221 36.24 7.76 34.62
CA GLY A 221 36.74 8.29 35.87
C GLY A 221 37.54 7.35 36.76
N GLU A 222 37.74 6.07 36.41
CA GLU A 222 38.60 5.16 37.17
C GLU A 222 39.71 4.58 36.28
N LYS A 223 40.79 5.34 36.25
CA LYS A 223 42.18 4.87 36.05
C LYS A 223 43.08 5.51 37.03
#